data_13ce89f0bae803e50b084b7f8fc2fcad
#
_entry.id   13ce89f0bae803e50b084b7f8fc2fcad
#
_cell.length_a   1.000
_cell.length_b   1.000
_cell.length_c   1.000
_cell.angle_alpha   90.00
_cell.angle_beta   90.00
_cell.angle_gamma   90.00
#
_symmetry.space_group_name_H-M   'P 1'
#
loop_
_entity.id
_entity.type
_entity.pdbx_description
1 polymer ?
#
loop_
_entity_poly.entity_id
_entity_poly.type
_entity_poly.pdbx_seq_one_letter_code
_entity_poly.pdbx_strand_id
1 'polypeptide(L)'
;MKKRTAKRILIICLVIAAAAALTAGIVMDSMRVDVCLDPGHGGDDSGAQYEGRLEKDDNLELALAVEKELKARGVKVCMTRDDDTFISLAGRCRKANIRQAKLFAALHRNSAENAHGVEIWIHSDSPPKDTALAQNICDALATAGISENRGVKSGFAREDGENYFVNSRTNMPSCLAEIGFITDDGDNRLFDDNLDAYAEAIADGIAKTLNEI
;
A
#
# COMPACT_ATOMS: atom_id res chain seq x y z
N MET A 1 60.75 2.27 9.00
CA MET A 1 59.86 1.12 8.62
C MET A 1 58.46 1.22 9.21
N LYS A 2 58.25 1.38 10.52
CA LYS A 2 56.92 1.38 11.20
C LYS A 2 55.88 2.37 10.63
N LYS A 3 56.28 3.62 10.25
CA LYS A 3 55.35 4.65 9.68
C LYS A 3 54.80 4.28 8.29
N ARG A 4 55.59 3.61 7.44
CA ARG A 4 55.14 3.17 6.11
C ARG A 4 54.16 2.02 6.19
N THR A 5 54.36 1.08 7.15
CA THR A 5 53.43 -0.02 7.39
C THR A 5 52.09 0.48 7.96
N ALA A 6 52.09 1.39 8.91
CA ALA A 6 50.89 2.01 9.46
C ALA A 6 50.08 2.76 8.39
N LYS A 7 50.76 3.52 7.47
CA LYS A 7 50.06 4.20 6.36
C LYS A 7 49.45 3.22 5.36
N ARG A 8 50.11 2.08 5.08
CA ARG A 8 49.55 1.02 4.23
C ARG A 8 48.32 0.35 4.85
N ILE A 9 48.38 0.04 6.14
CA ILE A 9 47.26 -0.55 6.90
C ILE A 9 46.06 0.42 6.88
N LEU A 10 46.30 1.71 7.14
CA LEU A 10 45.24 2.72 7.10
C LEU A 10 44.57 2.79 5.71
N ILE A 11 45.35 2.78 4.63
CA ILE A 11 44.82 2.80 3.26
C ILE A 11 43.98 1.54 2.98
N ILE A 12 44.44 0.36 3.40
CA ILE A 12 43.71 -0.89 3.24
C ILE A 12 42.37 -0.83 3.99
N CYS A 13 42.39 -0.36 5.25
CA CYS A 13 41.14 -0.21 6.04
C CYS A 13 40.16 0.77 5.36
N LEU A 14 40.63 1.89 4.82
CA LEU A 14 39.79 2.84 4.11
C LEU A 14 39.20 2.25 2.82
N VAL A 15 39.96 1.47 2.07
CA VAL A 15 39.47 0.78 0.86
C VAL A 15 38.41 -0.26 1.22
N ILE A 16 38.64 -1.05 2.27
CA ILE A 16 37.65 -2.04 2.75
C ILE A 16 36.37 -1.34 3.22
N ALA A 17 36.48 -0.26 3.98
CA ALA A 17 35.35 0.52 4.45
C ALA A 17 34.56 1.13 3.27
N ALA A 18 35.24 1.68 2.25
CA ALA A 18 34.61 2.21 1.06
C ALA A 18 33.91 1.11 0.24
N ALA A 19 34.52 -0.06 0.08
CA ALA A 19 33.91 -1.20 -0.60
C ALA A 19 32.68 -1.71 0.16
N ALA A 20 32.75 -1.81 1.49
CA ALA A 20 31.62 -2.20 2.32
C ALA A 20 30.46 -1.18 2.24
N ALA A 21 30.74 0.12 2.24
CA ALA A 21 29.74 1.17 2.07
C ALA A 21 29.09 1.11 0.69
N LEU A 22 29.87 0.86 -0.38
CA LEU A 22 29.36 0.71 -1.74
C LEU A 22 28.45 -0.52 -1.87
N THR A 23 28.88 -1.67 -1.34
CA THR A 23 28.04 -2.89 -1.35
C THR A 23 26.78 -2.72 -0.53
N ALA A 24 26.84 -2.09 0.64
CA ALA A 24 25.66 -1.77 1.44
C ALA A 24 24.71 -0.84 0.67
N GLY A 25 25.23 0.18 -0.02
CA GLY A 25 24.43 1.07 -0.87
C GLY A 25 23.71 0.33 -2.01
N ILE A 26 24.40 -0.58 -2.70
CA ILE A 26 23.81 -1.41 -3.76
C ILE A 26 22.73 -2.33 -3.22
N VAL A 27 22.97 -2.99 -2.08
CA VAL A 27 21.98 -3.86 -1.43
C VAL A 27 20.75 -3.05 -1.00
N MET A 28 20.94 -1.89 -0.40
CA MET A 28 19.85 -1.00 0.01
C MET A 28 19.03 -0.54 -1.20
N ASP A 29 19.65 -0.18 -2.32
CA ASP A 29 18.96 0.23 -3.53
C ASP A 29 18.17 -0.93 -4.16
N SER A 30 18.72 -2.15 -4.12
CA SER A 30 18.02 -3.35 -4.61
C SER A 30 16.80 -3.72 -3.76
N MET A 31 16.75 -3.28 -2.50
CA MET A 31 15.61 -3.52 -1.60
C MET A 31 14.47 -2.53 -1.77
N ARG A 32 14.73 -1.37 -2.39
CA ARG A 32 13.72 -0.33 -2.58
C ARG A 32 12.65 -0.78 -3.56
N VAL A 33 11.42 -0.42 -3.23
CA VAL A 33 10.24 -0.67 -4.08
C VAL A 33 9.50 0.63 -4.36
N ASP A 34 8.72 0.63 -5.43
CA ASP A 34 7.93 1.81 -5.78
C ASP A 34 6.66 1.88 -4.96
N VAL A 35 6.01 0.74 -4.69
CA VAL A 35 4.81 0.68 -3.87
C VAL A 35 4.82 -0.55 -2.95
N CYS A 36 4.27 -0.38 -1.76
CA CYS A 36 3.87 -1.47 -0.89
C CYS A 36 2.34 -1.56 -0.87
N LEU A 37 1.79 -2.67 -1.36
CA LEU A 37 0.38 -3.00 -1.26
C LEU A 37 0.12 -3.74 0.06
N ASP A 38 -0.96 -3.37 0.72
CA ASP A 38 -1.36 -3.94 1.99
C ASP A 38 -2.78 -4.51 1.91
N PRO A 39 -2.95 -5.80 1.56
CA PRO A 39 -4.25 -6.45 1.71
C PRO A 39 -4.62 -6.48 3.19
N GLY A 40 -5.68 -5.76 3.57
CA GLY A 40 -6.14 -5.70 4.96
C GLY A 40 -6.46 -7.07 5.55
N HIS A 41 -6.40 -7.19 6.88
CA HIS A 41 -6.74 -8.43 7.61
C HIS A 41 -5.86 -9.64 7.24
N GLY A 42 -6.33 -10.88 7.48
CA GLY A 42 -5.64 -12.13 7.13
C GLY A 42 -5.51 -13.10 8.30
N GLY A 43 -5.41 -14.40 8.03
CA GLY A 43 -5.37 -15.46 9.03
C GLY A 43 -6.60 -15.47 9.93
N ASP A 44 -6.40 -15.36 11.25
CA ASP A 44 -7.49 -15.33 12.23
C ASP A 44 -8.28 -14.00 12.26
N ASP A 45 -7.76 -12.94 11.63
CA ASP A 45 -8.47 -11.66 11.43
C ASP A 45 -9.23 -11.70 10.10
N SER A 46 -10.51 -11.99 10.15
CA SER A 46 -11.36 -12.04 8.95
C SER A 46 -11.70 -10.68 8.36
N GLY A 47 -11.54 -9.58 9.13
CA GLY A 47 -12.18 -8.31 8.82
C GLY A 47 -13.71 -8.42 8.95
N ALA A 48 -14.43 -7.58 8.22
CA ALA A 48 -15.87 -7.64 8.12
C ALA A 48 -16.34 -8.95 7.48
N GLN A 49 -17.55 -9.39 7.88
CA GLN A 49 -18.15 -10.63 7.37
C GLN A 49 -19.60 -10.36 6.98
N TYR A 50 -19.99 -10.86 5.83
CA TYR A 50 -21.36 -10.76 5.36
C TYR A 50 -21.73 -11.98 4.49
N GLU A 51 -22.79 -12.70 4.87
CA GLU A 51 -23.32 -13.88 4.16
C GLU A 51 -22.26 -14.93 3.77
N GLY A 52 -21.27 -15.13 4.64
CA GLY A 52 -20.16 -16.08 4.42
C GLY A 52 -18.97 -15.51 3.62
N ARG A 53 -19.06 -14.29 3.13
CA ARG A 53 -17.96 -13.54 2.52
C ARG A 53 -17.07 -12.96 3.60
N LEU A 54 -15.76 -13.02 3.42
CA LEU A 54 -14.77 -12.48 4.36
C LEU A 54 -13.98 -11.36 3.70
N GLU A 55 -13.90 -10.23 4.36
CA GLU A 55 -13.16 -9.07 3.86
C GLU A 55 -11.70 -9.40 3.53
N LYS A 56 -11.05 -10.21 4.36
CA LYS A 56 -9.65 -10.61 4.15
C LYS A 56 -9.41 -11.30 2.81
N ASP A 57 -10.38 -12.07 2.33
CA ASP A 57 -10.27 -12.83 1.07
C ASP A 57 -10.41 -11.89 -0.12
N ASP A 58 -11.40 -10.99 -0.11
CA ASP A 58 -11.58 -9.96 -1.12
C ASP A 58 -10.35 -9.05 -1.23
N ASN A 59 -9.83 -8.61 -0.07
CA ASN A 59 -8.67 -7.73 -0.01
C ASN A 59 -7.43 -8.39 -0.62
N LEU A 60 -7.23 -9.69 -0.37
CA LEU A 60 -6.13 -10.45 -0.94
C LEU A 60 -6.28 -10.63 -2.45
N GLU A 61 -7.47 -11.02 -2.90
CA GLU A 61 -7.75 -11.23 -4.32
C GLU A 61 -7.51 -9.95 -5.12
N LEU A 62 -8.07 -8.84 -4.68
CA LEU A 62 -7.87 -7.53 -5.33
C LEU A 62 -6.39 -7.12 -5.31
N ALA A 63 -5.70 -7.26 -4.18
CA ALA A 63 -4.31 -6.85 -4.08
C ALA A 63 -3.38 -7.66 -4.98
N LEU A 64 -3.63 -8.97 -5.16
CA LEU A 64 -2.89 -9.81 -6.09
C LEU A 64 -3.14 -9.39 -7.56
N ALA A 65 -4.38 -9.02 -7.89
CA ALA A 65 -4.70 -8.49 -9.20
C ALA A 65 -4.03 -7.13 -9.46
N VAL A 66 -4.04 -6.21 -8.48
CA VAL A 66 -3.33 -4.92 -8.56
C VAL A 66 -1.82 -5.12 -8.68
N GLU A 67 -1.23 -6.05 -7.94
CA GLU A 67 0.19 -6.38 -8.04
C GLU A 67 0.57 -6.80 -9.45
N LYS A 68 -0.22 -7.70 -10.06
CA LYS A 68 -0.03 -8.17 -11.44
C LYS A 68 -0.04 -7.00 -12.43
N GLU A 69 -1.00 -6.09 -12.30
CA GLU A 69 -1.13 -4.91 -13.17
C GLU A 69 0.06 -3.94 -13.01
N LEU A 70 0.49 -3.68 -11.78
CA LEU A 70 1.65 -2.83 -11.50
C LEU A 70 2.95 -3.43 -12.03
N LYS A 71 3.16 -4.74 -11.84
CA LYS A 71 4.33 -5.45 -12.39
C LYS A 71 4.37 -5.41 -13.91
N ALA A 72 3.22 -5.53 -14.58
CA ALA A 72 3.11 -5.39 -16.04
C ALA A 72 3.53 -3.99 -16.52
N ARG A 73 3.36 -2.97 -15.69
CA ARG A 73 3.81 -1.57 -15.92
C ARG A 73 5.26 -1.32 -15.50
N GLY A 74 6.00 -2.36 -15.07
CA GLY A 74 7.40 -2.24 -14.62
C GLY A 74 7.57 -1.63 -13.22
N VAL A 75 6.50 -1.49 -12.45
CA VAL A 75 6.53 -0.96 -11.08
C VAL A 75 7.05 -2.05 -10.13
N LYS A 76 7.99 -1.69 -9.25
CA LYS A 76 8.51 -2.58 -8.22
C LYS A 76 7.54 -2.61 -7.02
N VAL A 77 6.91 -3.75 -6.81
CA VAL A 77 5.90 -3.94 -5.77
C VAL A 77 6.43 -4.80 -4.62
N CYS A 78 6.06 -4.47 -3.40
CA CYS A 78 6.03 -5.43 -2.30
C CYS A 78 4.61 -5.55 -1.75
N MET A 79 4.25 -6.74 -1.31
CA MET A 79 3.01 -7.02 -0.61
C MET A 79 3.29 -7.13 0.89
N THR A 80 2.40 -6.67 1.78
CA THR A 80 2.53 -6.98 3.21
C THR A 80 2.28 -8.45 3.47
N ARG A 81 1.28 -9.04 2.81
CA ARG A 81 1.01 -10.48 2.69
C ARG A 81 0.61 -10.80 1.26
N ASP A 82 0.87 -12.01 0.81
CA ASP A 82 0.50 -12.57 -0.50
C ASP A 82 -0.22 -13.92 -0.37
N ASP A 83 -0.58 -14.25 0.87
CA ASP A 83 -1.38 -15.40 1.26
C ASP A 83 -2.32 -15.05 2.43
N ASP A 84 -3.07 -16.03 2.96
CA ASP A 84 -3.97 -15.85 4.11
C ASP A 84 -3.20 -15.88 5.45
N THR A 85 -2.20 -15.03 5.59
CA THR A 85 -1.43 -14.88 6.83
C THR A 85 -1.82 -13.60 7.57
N PHE A 86 -1.95 -13.67 8.90
CA PHE A 86 -2.14 -12.49 9.74
C PHE A 86 -0.85 -11.69 9.89
N ILE A 87 -0.91 -10.39 9.56
CA ILE A 87 0.16 -9.43 9.81
C ILE A 87 -0.37 -8.30 10.69
N SER A 88 0.28 -8.07 11.83
CA SER A 88 -0.10 -6.96 12.72
C SER A 88 0.06 -5.60 12.03
N LEU A 89 -0.73 -4.59 12.43
CA LEU A 89 -0.65 -3.23 11.87
C LEU A 89 0.78 -2.67 11.89
N ALA A 90 1.49 -2.87 13.01
CA ALA A 90 2.91 -2.46 13.10
C ALA A 90 3.82 -3.25 12.15
N GLY A 91 3.51 -4.53 11.89
CA GLY A 91 4.23 -5.38 10.93
C GLY A 91 4.09 -4.88 9.50
N ARG A 92 2.88 -4.47 9.10
CA ARG A 92 2.56 -3.88 7.78
C ARG A 92 3.39 -2.63 7.53
N CYS A 93 3.30 -1.66 8.44
CA CYS A 93 4.07 -0.42 8.37
C CYS A 93 5.59 -0.69 8.35
N ARG A 94 6.09 -1.59 9.23
CA ARG A 94 7.49 -1.95 9.28
C ARG A 94 7.99 -2.54 7.97
N LYS A 95 7.21 -3.42 7.32
CA LYS A 95 7.58 -4.01 6.02
C LYS A 95 7.74 -2.93 4.96
N ALA A 96 6.78 -2.01 4.83
CA ALA A 96 6.84 -0.90 3.90
C ALA A 96 8.03 0.03 4.17
N ASN A 97 8.25 0.40 5.44
CA ASN A 97 9.32 1.30 5.86
C ASN A 97 10.72 0.70 5.61
N ILE A 98 10.92 -0.60 5.91
CA ILE A 98 12.19 -1.32 5.63
C ILE A 98 12.44 -1.40 4.12
N ARG A 99 11.41 -1.66 3.33
CA ARG A 99 11.49 -1.72 1.87
C ARG A 99 11.65 -0.33 1.25
N GLN A 100 11.62 0.75 2.04
CA GLN A 100 11.69 2.13 1.58
C GLN A 100 10.77 2.37 0.38
N ALA A 101 9.53 1.87 0.49
CA ALA A 101 8.51 2.07 -0.54
C ALA A 101 8.29 3.57 -0.78
N LYS A 102 8.08 3.97 -2.03
CA LYS A 102 7.74 5.36 -2.36
C LYS A 102 6.28 5.68 -2.06
N LEU A 103 5.39 4.68 -2.16
CA LEU A 103 3.96 4.77 -1.85
C LEU A 103 3.51 3.56 -1.03
N PHE A 104 2.45 3.75 -0.25
CA PHE A 104 1.76 2.68 0.47
C PHE A 104 0.26 2.75 0.17
N ALA A 105 -0.35 1.64 -0.20
CA ALA A 105 -1.78 1.53 -0.44
C ALA A 105 -2.35 0.31 0.27
N ALA A 106 -3.18 0.54 1.30
CA ALA A 106 -3.98 -0.49 1.94
C ALA A 106 -5.29 -0.67 1.17
N LEU A 107 -5.69 -1.94 0.98
CA LEU A 107 -6.91 -2.32 0.28
C LEU A 107 -7.84 -3.05 1.24
N HIS A 108 -9.06 -2.57 1.34
CA HIS A 108 -10.09 -2.97 2.27
C HIS A 108 -11.48 -3.01 1.60
N ARG A 109 -12.43 -3.66 2.27
CA ARG A 109 -13.87 -3.57 2.00
C ARG A 109 -14.56 -2.97 3.22
N ASN A 110 -15.31 -1.90 3.01
CA ASN A 110 -16.03 -1.21 4.08
C ASN A 110 -17.21 -2.03 4.61
N SER A 111 -17.71 -1.67 5.79
CA SER A 111 -18.89 -2.31 6.40
C SER A 111 -19.72 -1.30 7.17
N ALA A 112 -20.93 -1.07 6.70
CA ALA A 112 -21.96 -0.28 7.40
C ALA A 112 -23.35 -0.64 6.90
N GLU A 113 -24.38 -0.40 7.71
CA GLU A 113 -25.76 -0.59 7.29
C GLU A 113 -26.18 0.47 6.26
N ASN A 114 -26.86 0.02 5.21
CA ASN A 114 -27.42 0.89 4.16
C ASN A 114 -26.41 1.85 3.49
N ALA A 115 -25.16 1.42 3.36
CA ALA A 115 -24.11 2.18 2.71
C ALA A 115 -23.51 1.41 1.55
N HIS A 116 -23.08 2.12 0.51
CA HIS A 116 -22.42 1.60 -0.69
C HIS A 116 -21.41 2.60 -1.25
N GLY A 117 -20.56 2.16 -2.17
CA GLY A 117 -19.59 3.01 -2.85
C GLY A 117 -18.18 2.89 -2.33
N VAL A 118 -17.28 3.61 -2.99
CA VAL A 118 -15.84 3.60 -2.73
C VAL A 118 -15.42 4.89 -2.02
N GLU A 119 -14.62 4.78 -0.97
CA GLU A 119 -14.00 5.91 -0.29
C GLU A 119 -12.53 5.63 0.02
N ILE A 120 -11.69 6.66 0.00
CA ILE A 120 -10.26 6.50 0.24
C ILE A 120 -9.83 7.41 1.37
N TRP A 121 -9.22 6.83 2.40
CA TRP A 121 -8.81 7.51 3.61
C TRP A 121 -7.32 7.84 3.62
N ILE A 122 -6.99 9.07 3.99
CA ILE A 122 -5.63 9.55 4.18
C ILE A 122 -5.42 10.09 5.60
N HIS A 123 -4.20 10.46 5.94
CA HIS A 123 -3.89 11.09 7.23
C HIS A 123 -4.70 12.40 7.42
N SER A 124 -5.12 12.69 8.67
CA SER A 124 -5.93 13.88 9.02
C SER A 124 -5.30 15.21 8.62
N ASP A 125 -3.96 15.29 8.60
CA ASP A 125 -3.23 16.49 8.13
C ASP A 125 -3.32 16.70 6.61
N SER A 126 -3.93 15.74 5.89
CA SER A 126 -4.11 15.77 4.43
C SER A 126 -2.84 16.15 3.66
N PRO A 127 -1.73 15.41 3.84
CA PRO A 127 -0.48 15.72 3.15
C PRO A 127 -0.70 15.75 1.63
N PRO A 128 -0.10 16.70 0.88
CA PRO A 128 -0.38 16.83 -0.56
C PRO A 128 -0.12 15.57 -1.38
N LYS A 129 0.89 14.78 -1.04
CA LYS A 129 1.20 13.53 -1.76
C LYS A 129 0.25 12.39 -1.42
N ASP A 130 -0.24 12.31 -0.17
CA ASP A 130 -1.29 11.37 0.23
C ASP A 130 -2.59 11.70 -0.50
N THR A 131 -2.93 12.99 -0.54
CA THR A 131 -4.10 13.49 -1.26
C THR A 131 -4.01 13.18 -2.76
N ALA A 132 -2.85 13.39 -3.40
CA ALA A 132 -2.65 13.06 -4.80
C ALA A 132 -2.81 11.56 -5.07
N LEU A 133 -2.22 10.69 -4.23
CA LEU A 133 -2.35 9.25 -4.34
C LEU A 133 -3.81 8.82 -4.25
N ALA A 134 -4.50 9.26 -3.20
CA ALA A 134 -5.90 8.92 -2.98
C ALA A 134 -6.81 9.44 -4.11
N GLN A 135 -6.61 10.67 -4.55
CA GLN A 135 -7.42 11.27 -5.62
C GLN A 135 -7.20 10.58 -6.95
N ASN A 136 -5.94 10.26 -7.32
CA ASN A 136 -5.64 9.57 -8.57
C ASN A 136 -6.27 8.16 -8.62
N ILE A 137 -6.25 7.41 -7.49
CA ILE A 137 -6.93 6.11 -7.41
C ILE A 137 -8.45 6.30 -7.47
N CYS A 138 -9.00 7.26 -6.73
CA CYS A 138 -10.43 7.53 -6.67
C CYS A 138 -11.00 7.92 -8.05
N ASP A 139 -10.30 8.80 -8.77
CA ASP A 139 -10.70 9.23 -10.12
C ASP A 139 -10.66 8.07 -11.13
N ALA A 140 -9.65 7.22 -11.06
CA ALA A 140 -9.55 6.03 -11.91
C ALA A 140 -10.68 5.03 -11.62
N LEU A 141 -10.97 4.74 -10.36
CA LEU A 141 -12.06 3.85 -9.95
C LEU A 141 -13.44 4.39 -10.36
N ALA A 142 -13.64 5.71 -10.37
CA ALA A 142 -14.89 6.31 -10.82
C ALA A 142 -15.23 5.97 -12.29
N THR A 143 -14.22 5.64 -13.10
CA THR A 143 -14.40 5.22 -14.50
C THR A 143 -14.51 3.70 -14.67
N ALA A 144 -14.23 2.93 -13.62
CA ALA A 144 -14.22 1.47 -13.64
C ALA A 144 -15.57 0.82 -13.26
N GLY A 145 -16.63 1.61 -13.06
CA GLY A 145 -17.97 1.12 -12.81
C GLY A 145 -18.31 0.85 -11.35
N ILE A 146 -17.76 1.64 -10.42
CA ILE A 146 -18.17 1.61 -9.01
C ILE A 146 -19.59 2.13 -8.81
N SER A 147 -20.27 1.71 -7.74
CA SER A 147 -21.65 2.11 -7.44
C SER A 147 -21.77 3.60 -7.10
N GLU A 148 -20.85 4.12 -6.27
CA GLU A 148 -20.76 5.52 -5.87
C GLU A 148 -19.30 5.90 -5.59
N ASN A 149 -18.88 7.07 -6.03
CA ASN A 149 -17.63 7.69 -5.62
C ASN A 149 -17.87 8.58 -4.39
N ARG A 150 -17.54 8.10 -3.21
CA ARG A 150 -17.67 8.82 -1.94
C ARG A 150 -16.50 9.77 -1.67
N GLY A 151 -15.48 9.75 -2.53
CA GLY A 151 -14.35 10.67 -2.51
C GLY A 151 -13.27 10.34 -1.48
N VAL A 152 -12.31 11.26 -1.39
CA VAL A 152 -11.19 11.18 -0.43
C VAL A 152 -11.65 11.72 0.93
N LYS A 153 -11.32 10.98 1.99
CA LYS A 153 -11.59 11.29 3.38
C LYS A 153 -10.28 11.42 4.13
N SER A 154 -10.28 12.14 5.25
CA SER A 154 -9.10 12.29 6.10
C SER A 154 -9.40 11.87 7.54
N GLY A 155 -8.41 11.27 8.22
CA GLY A 155 -8.54 10.82 9.58
C GLY A 155 -8.94 9.34 9.72
N PHE A 156 -9.92 9.07 10.58
CA PHE A 156 -10.43 7.74 10.89
C PHE A 156 -11.96 7.73 10.95
N ALA A 157 -12.57 6.75 10.31
CA ALA A 157 -14.03 6.70 10.13
C ALA A 157 -14.84 6.63 11.46
N ARG A 158 -14.23 6.13 12.53
CA ARG A 158 -14.93 5.84 13.80
C ARG A 158 -14.66 6.84 14.91
N GLU A 159 -13.65 7.71 14.77
CA GLU A 159 -13.22 8.60 15.84
C GLU A 159 -12.57 9.88 15.30
N ASP A 160 -13.19 11.03 15.59
CA ASP A 160 -12.69 12.33 15.17
C ASP A 160 -11.30 12.62 15.78
N GLY A 161 -10.37 13.07 14.93
CA GLY A 161 -9.00 13.41 15.36
C GLY A 161 -8.03 12.23 15.39
N GLU A 162 -8.49 11.02 15.19
CA GLU A 162 -7.67 9.82 15.03
C GLU A 162 -7.29 9.59 13.56
N ASN A 163 -6.37 8.66 13.34
CA ASN A 163 -5.95 8.21 12.01
C ASN A 163 -5.96 6.70 11.94
N TYR A 164 -6.21 6.16 10.74
CA TYR A 164 -5.87 4.76 10.50
C TYR A 164 -4.38 4.52 10.82
N PHE A 165 -4.12 3.46 11.58
CA PHE A 165 -2.76 3.17 12.07
C PHE A 165 -1.73 3.15 10.95
N VAL A 166 -2.07 2.54 9.81
CA VAL A 166 -1.18 2.45 8.66
C VAL A 166 -0.84 3.81 8.07
N ASN A 167 -1.81 4.73 7.99
CA ASN A 167 -1.60 6.09 7.50
C ASN A 167 -0.75 6.94 8.46
N SER A 168 -0.78 6.64 9.77
CA SER A 168 -0.01 7.38 10.77
C SER A 168 1.40 6.83 11.04
N ARG A 169 1.72 5.61 10.57
CA ARG A 169 2.97 4.91 10.91
C ARG A 169 3.83 4.49 9.71
N THR A 170 3.36 4.73 8.50
CA THR A 170 4.18 4.63 7.29
C THR A 170 4.96 5.93 7.07
N ASN A 171 6.18 5.82 6.49
CA ASN A 171 7.08 6.96 6.29
C ASN A 171 6.96 7.58 4.89
N MET A 172 6.08 7.05 4.06
CA MET A 172 5.83 7.46 2.70
C MET A 172 4.37 7.92 2.54
N PRO A 173 4.02 8.61 1.46
CA PRO A 173 2.63 8.89 1.14
C PRO A 173 1.79 7.62 1.16
N SER A 174 0.64 7.68 1.85
CA SER A 174 -0.19 6.52 2.13
C SER A 174 -1.68 6.79 1.97
N CYS A 175 -2.42 5.75 1.61
CA CYS A 175 -3.87 5.74 1.66
C CYS A 175 -4.41 4.37 2.09
N LEU A 176 -5.66 4.36 2.58
CA LEU A 176 -6.46 3.17 2.80
C LEU A 176 -7.71 3.29 1.95
N ALA A 177 -7.83 2.40 0.97
CA ALA A 177 -8.93 2.39 0.01
C ALA A 177 -9.98 1.34 0.42
N GLU A 178 -11.19 1.81 0.68
CA GLU A 178 -12.39 1.00 0.93
C GLU A 178 -13.12 0.79 -0.39
N ILE A 179 -12.94 -0.40 -0.98
CA ILE A 179 -13.42 -0.72 -2.33
C ILE A 179 -14.81 -1.36 -2.24
N GLY A 180 -15.81 -0.51 -2.02
CA GLY A 180 -17.20 -0.90 -1.81
C GLY A 180 -17.48 -1.46 -0.41
N PHE A 181 -18.76 -1.60 -0.09
CA PHE A 181 -19.20 -2.14 1.20
C PHE A 181 -19.51 -3.63 1.07
N ILE A 182 -18.83 -4.45 1.87
CA ILE A 182 -19.08 -5.91 1.90
C ILE A 182 -20.51 -6.25 2.34
N THR A 183 -21.17 -5.32 3.05
CA THR A 183 -22.55 -5.43 3.53
C THR A 183 -23.59 -5.03 2.50
N ASP A 184 -23.19 -4.63 1.29
CA ASP A 184 -24.08 -4.26 0.19
C ASP A 184 -23.98 -5.25 -0.99
N ASP A 185 -25.10 -5.87 -1.36
CA ASP A 185 -25.15 -6.87 -2.44
C ASP A 185 -24.81 -6.26 -3.80
N GLY A 186 -25.07 -4.98 -3.99
CA GLY A 186 -24.73 -4.25 -5.23
C GLY A 186 -23.23 -4.11 -5.37
N ASP A 187 -22.54 -3.64 -4.33
CA ASP A 187 -21.09 -3.51 -4.30
C ASP A 187 -20.40 -4.88 -4.40
N ASN A 188 -20.98 -5.94 -3.80
CA ASN A 188 -20.42 -7.29 -3.92
C ASN A 188 -20.50 -7.80 -5.37
N ARG A 189 -21.63 -7.63 -6.05
CA ARG A 189 -21.74 -7.99 -7.47
C ARG A 189 -20.79 -7.19 -8.35
N LEU A 190 -20.69 -5.87 -8.13
CA LEU A 190 -19.77 -5.02 -8.89
C LEU A 190 -18.31 -5.39 -8.65
N PHE A 191 -17.95 -5.76 -7.42
CA PHE A 191 -16.61 -6.25 -7.09
C PHE A 191 -16.27 -7.53 -7.85
N ASP A 192 -17.17 -8.51 -7.85
CA ASP A 192 -16.98 -9.80 -8.51
C ASP A 192 -16.94 -9.64 -10.06
N ASP A 193 -17.83 -8.81 -10.61
CA ASP A 193 -17.95 -8.61 -12.05
C ASP A 193 -16.82 -7.74 -12.63
N ASN A 194 -16.23 -6.83 -11.83
CA ASN A 194 -15.28 -5.83 -12.29
C ASN A 194 -13.90 -5.91 -11.59
N LEU A 195 -13.55 -7.02 -10.98
CA LEU A 195 -12.30 -7.15 -10.22
C LEU A 195 -11.06 -6.71 -11.03
N ASP A 196 -10.93 -7.18 -12.27
CA ASP A 196 -9.81 -6.83 -13.14
C ASP A 196 -9.81 -5.33 -13.50
N ALA A 197 -10.99 -4.74 -13.75
CA ALA A 197 -11.11 -3.31 -14.04
C ALA A 197 -10.76 -2.44 -12.81
N TYR A 198 -11.15 -2.88 -11.61
CA TYR A 198 -10.76 -2.21 -10.37
C TYR A 198 -9.26 -2.31 -10.12
N ALA A 199 -8.67 -3.47 -10.38
CA ALA A 199 -7.23 -3.67 -10.26
C ALA A 199 -6.44 -2.78 -11.24
N GLU A 200 -6.88 -2.70 -12.50
CA GLU A 200 -6.30 -1.81 -13.51
C GLU A 200 -6.42 -0.34 -13.09
N ALA A 201 -7.59 0.10 -12.64
CA ALA A 201 -7.83 1.48 -12.19
C ALA A 201 -6.94 1.86 -11.00
N ILE A 202 -6.83 0.98 -9.99
CA ILE A 202 -5.95 1.22 -8.84
C ILE A 202 -4.49 1.30 -9.27
N ALA A 203 -4.06 0.39 -10.16
CA ALA A 203 -2.70 0.40 -10.70
C ALA A 203 -2.40 1.67 -11.50
N ASP A 204 -3.35 2.17 -12.29
CA ASP A 204 -3.23 3.43 -13.04
C ASP A 204 -3.10 4.64 -12.12
N GLY A 205 -3.92 4.71 -11.06
CA GLY A 205 -3.85 5.78 -10.05
C GLY A 205 -2.50 5.79 -9.32
N ILE A 206 -1.98 4.61 -8.93
CA ILE A 206 -0.66 4.45 -8.32
C ILE A 206 0.45 4.85 -9.31
N ALA A 207 0.42 4.34 -10.54
CA ALA A 207 1.43 4.64 -11.56
C ALA A 207 1.45 6.13 -11.91
N LYS A 208 0.29 6.78 -12.03
CA LYS A 208 0.18 8.23 -12.22
C LYS A 208 0.85 8.97 -11.08
N THR A 209 0.56 8.60 -9.83
CA THR A 209 1.17 9.25 -8.65
C THR A 209 2.69 9.07 -8.62
N LEU A 210 3.20 7.89 -8.96
CA LEU A 210 4.65 7.64 -9.03
C LEU A 210 5.36 8.56 -10.03
N ASN A 211 4.69 8.96 -11.09
CA ASN A 211 5.22 9.89 -12.09
C ASN A 211 5.15 11.38 -11.65
N GLU A 212 4.36 11.69 -10.62
CA GLU A 212 4.14 13.05 -10.11
C GLU A 212 5.03 13.40 -8.90
N ILE A 213 5.67 12.40 -8.26
CA ILE A 213 6.49 12.59 -7.03
C ILE A 213 8.01 12.41 -7.29
#